data_7fe1f4c8a5a55844c16a0deaf2e3a28a
#
_entry.id   7fe1f4c8a5a55844c16a0deaf2e3a28a
#
_cell.length_a   1.000
_cell.length_b   1.000
_cell.length_c   1.000
_cell.angle_alpha   90.00
_cell.angle_beta   90.00
_cell.angle_gamma   90.00
#
_symmetry.space_group_name_H-M   'P 1'
#
loop_
_entity.id
_entity.type
_entity.pdbx_description
1 polymer ?
#
loop_
_entity_poly.entity_id
_entity_poly.type
_entity_poly.pdbx_seq_one_letter_code
_entity_poly.pdbx_strand_id
1 'polypeptide(L)'
;MNLPSSRETQRSATDEAVVQDRLTRNQEMTNYVNSGHSHLIHSLEKRRFIRRKLVAGTKYTLSHCLAPLRGDGTSWLLLTELIEHYLLYGVQHFYVYVHSMDPYSRRVLDDYVSTGEVEAIFFTQQPRYEPNMHSTAIQDCILRNRYHSSYLIMSDLDERMVTGNANETLVSLVLSIMGQHRDVGSITFWTRFVIRTAEPPSTYKGEKTLREHLPTLVFDNTTLTKAQNFYKIILNPPRVLDVSIHRVNVFLGNYTNRFIPMSAGYVRHYRNPFLGAFSTSTWPIIEMSGTFRTIKYPEHLMSQLFQNVQRRLDRVYKNDLVINSTQPN
;
A
#
# COMPACT_ATOMS: atom_id res chain seq x y z
N MET A 1 56.66 36.29 3.88
CA MET A 1 55.95 35.44 4.88
C MET A 1 54.45 35.77 4.75
N ASN A 2 53.70 34.94 4.11
CA ASN A 2 52.25 35.09 3.94
C ASN A 2 51.55 34.48 5.13
N LEU A 3 50.78 35.28 5.85
CA LEU A 3 49.88 34.79 6.90
C LEU A 3 48.67 34.08 6.26
N PRO A 4 48.23 32.93 6.77
CA PRO A 4 47.06 32.23 6.25
C PRO A 4 45.80 33.07 6.39
N SER A 5 44.91 33.00 5.39
CA SER A 5 43.68 33.77 5.35
C SER A 5 42.72 33.34 6.46
N SER A 6 41.94 34.29 6.99
CA SER A 6 40.95 34.06 8.08
C SER A 6 39.92 32.96 7.81
N ARG A 7 39.76 32.53 6.57
CA ARG A 7 38.90 31.40 6.16
C ARG A 7 39.49 30.01 6.36
N GLU A 8 40.81 29.89 6.29
CA GLU A 8 41.52 28.60 6.53
C GLU A 8 41.61 28.32 8.02
N THR A 9 41.79 29.34 8.85
CA THR A 9 41.78 29.20 10.33
C THR A 9 40.41 28.84 10.88
N GLN A 10 39.34 29.36 10.28
CA GLN A 10 37.97 29.01 10.68
C GLN A 10 37.57 27.58 10.25
N ARG A 11 38.04 27.07 9.12
CA ARG A 11 37.80 25.70 8.69
C ARG A 11 38.53 24.67 9.59
N SER A 12 39.79 24.95 9.97
CA SER A 12 40.56 24.11 10.88
C SER A 12 39.90 24.00 12.27
N ALA A 13 39.40 25.12 12.82
CA ALA A 13 38.74 25.13 14.13
C ALA A 13 37.37 24.38 14.13
N THR A 14 36.64 24.41 13.02
CA THR A 14 35.40 23.66 12.89
C THR A 14 35.63 22.16 12.72
N ASP A 15 36.70 21.77 12.03
CA ASP A 15 37.06 20.36 11.84
C ASP A 15 37.60 19.74 13.15
N GLU A 16 38.41 20.47 13.92
CA GLU A 16 38.87 20.06 15.25
C GLU A 16 37.71 19.93 16.27
N ALA A 17 36.76 20.88 16.28
CA ALA A 17 35.59 20.79 17.13
C ALA A 17 34.69 19.59 16.78
N VAL A 18 34.55 19.24 15.50
CA VAL A 18 33.84 18.05 15.06
C VAL A 18 34.55 16.76 15.45
N VAL A 19 35.88 16.73 15.40
CA VAL A 19 36.69 15.58 15.82
C VAL A 19 36.60 15.40 17.34
N GLN A 20 36.70 16.49 18.11
CA GLN A 20 36.62 16.45 19.57
C GLN A 20 35.23 16.03 20.04
N ASP A 21 34.16 16.51 19.44
CA ASP A 21 32.77 16.07 19.69
C ASP A 21 32.59 14.57 19.39
N ARG A 22 33.27 14.04 18.36
CA ARG A 22 33.27 12.59 18.05
C ARG A 22 34.02 11.76 19.12
N LEU A 23 35.14 12.25 19.62
CA LEU A 23 35.93 11.56 20.64
C LEU A 23 35.18 11.54 21.98
N THR A 24 34.57 12.64 22.39
CA THR A 24 33.78 12.74 23.61
C THR A 24 32.56 11.80 23.55
N ARG A 25 31.83 11.77 22.44
CA ARG A 25 30.68 10.85 22.27
C ARG A 25 31.08 9.38 22.22
N ASN A 26 32.27 9.06 21.68
CA ASN A 26 32.79 7.70 21.73
C ASN A 26 33.17 7.28 23.15
N GLN A 27 33.69 8.20 23.96
CA GLN A 27 34.06 7.95 25.36
C GLN A 27 32.84 7.78 26.25
N GLU A 28 31.81 8.62 26.04
CA GLU A 28 30.53 8.47 26.72
C GLU A 28 29.82 7.16 26.35
N MET A 29 29.89 6.74 25.06
CA MET A 29 29.37 5.44 24.63
C MET A 29 30.12 4.26 25.24
N THR A 30 31.43 4.35 25.39
CA THR A 30 32.23 3.28 25.99
C THR A 30 31.93 3.16 27.49
N ASN A 31 31.76 4.28 28.19
CA ASN A 31 31.37 4.32 29.60
C ASN A 31 29.93 3.79 29.80
N TYR A 32 29.04 4.03 28.87
CA TYR A 32 27.65 3.54 28.90
C TYR A 32 27.56 2.02 28.62
N VAL A 33 28.41 1.48 27.77
CA VAL A 33 28.54 0.01 27.52
C VAL A 33 28.96 -0.72 28.77
N ASN A 34 29.94 -0.16 29.48
CA ASN A 34 30.48 -0.74 30.71
C ASN A 34 29.49 -0.68 31.90
N SER A 35 28.40 0.10 31.80
CA SER A 35 27.35 0.21 32.81
C SER A 35 26.15 -0.74 32.61
N GLY A 36 26.22 -1.67 31.69
CA GLY A 36 25.19 -2.73 31.48
C GLY A 36 23.97 -2.32 30.66
N HIS A 37 23.99 -1.18 30.01
CA HIS A 37 22.85 -0.68 29.21
C HIS A 37 22.91 -1.08 27.69
N SER A 38 23.04 -2.39 27.42
CA SER A 38 23.18 -2.91 26.05
C SER A 38 22.01 -2.53 25.11
N HIS A 39 20.81 -2.31 25.65
CA HIS A 39 19.63 -1.95 24.87
C HIS A 39 19.71 -0.58 24.19
N LEU A 40 20.39 0.40 24.79
CA LEU A 40 20.50 1.75 24.24
C LEU A 40 21.52 1.83 23.09
N ILE A 41 22.57 1.03 23.14
CA ILE A 41 23.59 0.95 22.08
C ILE A 41 22.98 0.36 20.83
N HIS A 42 22.21 -0.71 20.98
CA HIS A 42 21.48 -1.29 19.85
C HIS A 42 20.50 -0.29 19.21
N SER A 43 19.90 0.57 20.03
CA SER A 43 19.06 1.68 19.57
C SER A 43 19.83 2.77 18.81
N LEU A 44 21.03 3.12 19.25
CA LEU A 44 21.87 4.15 18.62
C LEU A 44 22.54 3.65 17.33
N GLU A 45 22.96 2.40 17.30
CA GLU A 45 23.46 1.76 16.07
C GLU A 45 22.36 1.60 15.02
N LYS A 46 21.17 1.24 15.48
CA LYS A 46 19.97 1.22 14.65
C LYS A 46 19.63 2.61 14.08
N ARG A 47 19.75 3.68 14.88
CA ARG A 47 19.58 5.07 14.44
C ARG A 47 20.67 5.50 13.43
N ARG A 48 21.93 5.07 13.59
CA ARG A 48 23.02 5.30 12.66
C ARG A 48 22.82 4.55 11.33
N PHE A 49 22.42 3.31 11.40
CA PHE A 49 22.06 2.49 10.23
C PHE A 49 20.88 3.12 9.47
N ILE A 50 19.87 3.56 10.19
CA ILE A 50 18.71 4.31 9.71
C ILE A 50 19.15 5.58 8.95
N ARG A 51 20.00 6.41 9.57
CA ARG A 51 20.47 7.67 8.96
C ARG A 51 21.30 7.44 7.70
N ARG A 52 22.09 6.36 7.64
CA ARG A 52 22.87 5.98 6.44
C ARG A 52 21.96 5.51 5.30
N LYS A 53 20.90 4.77 5.58
CA LYS A 53 19.96 4.28 4.57
C LYS A 53 19.05 5.39 4.02
N LEU A 54 18.68 6.36 4.85
CA LEU A 54 17.94 7.56 4.40
C LEU A 54 18.74 8.44 3.41
N VAL A 55 20.08 8.34 3.43
CA VAL A 55 20.97 9.04 2.50
C VAL A 55 21.15 8.26 1.19
N ALA A 56 20.95 6.94 1.19
CA ALA A 56 21.19 6.06 0.04
C ALA A 56 20.00 5.95 -0.94
N GLY A 57 18.87 6.63 -0.66
CA GLY A 57 17.63 6.46 -1.43
C GLY A 57 16.84 5.19 -1.06
N THR A 58 15.57 5.18 -1.37
CA THR A 58 14.70 4.01 -1.19
C THR A 58 14.74 3.12 -2.43
N LYS A 59 14.52 1.81 -2.24
CA LYS A 59 14.47 0.84 -3.35
C LYS A 59 13.28 1.09 -4.27
N TYR A 60 12.13 1.49 -3.68
CA TYR A 60 10.88 1.72 -4.40
C TYR A 60 10.39 3.16 -4.19
N THR A 61 9.81 3.75 -5.22
CA THR A 61 9.14 5.05 -5.11
C THR A 61 7.79 4.89 -4.43
N LEU A 62 6.99 3.93 -4.86
CA LEU A 62 5.66 3.65 -4.33
C LEU A 62 5.46 2.15 -4.16
N SER A 63 5.09 1.74 -2.95
CA SER A 63 4.69 0.38 -2.62
C SER A 63 3.27 0.34 -2.10
N HIS A 64 2.72 -0.86 -2.00
CA HIS A 64 1.37 -1.11 -1.55
C HIS A 64 1.35 -2.08 -0.36
N CYS A 65 0.61 -1.72 0.68
CA CYS A 65 0.28 -2.56 1.83
C CYS A 65 -1.15 -3.04 1.68
N LEU A 66 -1.34 -4.32 1.44
CA LEU A 66 -2.66 -4.92 1.41
C LEU A 66 -3.07 -5.35 2.82
N ALA A 67 -4.28 -4.97 3.22
CA ALA A 67 -4.91 -5.47 4.43
C ALA A 67 -4.92 -7.01 4.47
N PRO A 68 -4.86 -7.65 5.67
CA PRO A 68 -4.76 -9.09 5.78
C PRO A 68 -5.88 -9.83 5.06
N LEU A 69 -5.49 -10.71 4.14
CA LEU A 69 -6.40 -11.62 3.47
C LEU A 69 -6.87 -12.67 4.48
N ARG A 70 -8.18 -12.91 4.51
CA ARG A 70 -8.82 -13.83 5.46
C ARG A 70 -10.09 -14.44 4.89
N GLY A 71 -10.46 -15.60 5.43
CA GLY A 71 -11.68 -16.32 5.06
C GLY A 71 -11.42 -17.43 4.05
N ASP A 72 -12.45 -18.25 3.84
CA ASP A 72 -12.40 -19.44 2.97
C ASP A 72 -12.91 -19.12 1.55
N GLY A 73 -13.33 -17.89 1.31
CA GLY A 73 -13.77 -17.42 0.00
C GLY A 73 -12.62 -17.24 -0.97
N THR A 74 -12.90 -17.44 -2.26
CA THR A 74 -11.91 -17.28 -3.32
C THR A 74 -11.53 -15.80 -3.49
N SER A 75 -10.23 -15.51 -3.52
CA SER A 75 -9.70 -14.16 -3.67
C SER A 75 -8.85 -13.97 -4.95
N TRP A 76 -8.67 -15.03 -5.74
CA TRP A 76 -7.77 -15.02 -6.89
C TRP A 76 -8.05 -13.88 -7.88
N LEU A 77 -9.31 -13.61 -8.22
CA LEU A 77 -9.67 -12.57 -9.19
C LEU A 77 -9.45 -11.17 -8.63
N LEU A 78 -9.93 -10.92 -7.39
CA LEU A 78 -9.77 -9.62 -6.75
C LEU A 78 -8.30 -9.28 -6.50
N LEU A 79 -7.50 -10.28 -6.11
CA LEU A 79 -6.07 -10.11 -5.87
C LEU A 79 -5.31 -9.80 -7.15
N THR A 80 -5.59 -10.56 -8.22
CA THR A 80 -4.96 -10.32 -9.52
C THR A 80 -5.32 -8.93 -10.05
N GLU A 81 -6.60 -8.59 -10.04
CA GLU A 81 -7.07 -7.28 -10.50
C GLU A 81 -6.46 -6.13 -9.68
N LEU A 82 -6.36 -6.28 -8.35
CA LEU A 82 -5.74 -5.28 -7.47
C LEU A 82 -4.28 -5.05 -7.85
N ILE A 83 -3.50 -6.12 -7.94
CA ILE A 83 -2.06 -6.01 -8.22
C ILE A 83 -1.85 -5.40 -9.61
N GLU A 84 -2.53 -5.90 -10.64
CA GLU A 84 -2.38 -5.38 -12.01
C GLU A 84 -2.88 -3.92 -12.13
N HIS A 85 -3.94 -3.54 -11.41
CA HIS A 85 -4.39 -2.15 -11.32
C HIS A 85 -3.28 -1.24 -10.77
N TYR A 86 -2.70 -1.59 -9.64
CA TYR A 86 -1.70 -0.74 -9.00
C TYR A 86 -0.35 -0.76 -9.73
N LEU A 87 0.01 -1.84 -10.43
CA LEU A 87 1.15 -1.87 -11.34
C LEU A 87 0.98 -0.85 -12.47
N LEU A 88 -0.22 -0.74 -13.09
CA LEU A 88 -0.52 0.28 -14.09
C LEU A 88 -0.41 1.70 -13.54
N TYR A 89 -0.70 1.91 -12.27
CA TYR A 89 -0.54 3.19 -11.58
C TYR A 89 0.86 3.47 -11.03
N GLY A 90 1.83 2.58 -11.33
CA GLY A 90 3.24 2.76 -11.02
C GLY A 90 3.69 2.26 -9.65
N VAL A 91 2.88 1.44 -8.98
CA VAL A 91 3.32 0.71 -7.79
C VAL A 91 4.37 -0.32 -8.20
N GLN A 92 5.45 -0.42 -7.43
CA GLN A 92 6.61 -1.24 -7.78
C GLN A 92 6.75 -2.49 -6.90
N HIS A 93 6.08 -2.52 -5.75
CA HIS A 93 6.16 -3.65 -4.81
C HIS A 93 4.94 -3.71 -3.89
N PHE A 94 4.56 -4.93 -3.51
CA PHE A 94 3.39 -5.21 -2.69
C PHE A 94 3.76 -6.03 -1.46
N TYR A 95 3.24 -5.63 -0.30
CA TYR A 95 3.27 -6.40 0.94
C TYR A 95 1.88 -6.98 1.17
N VAL A 96 1.76 -8.30 1.06
CA VAL A 96 0.48 -9.02 1.18
C VAL A 96 0.48 -9.83 2.46
N TYR A 97 -0.34 -9.43 3.41
CA TYR A 97 -0.54 -10.13 4.67
C TYR A 97 -1.61 -11.20 4.49
N VAL A 98 -1.33 -12.42 4.96
CA VAL A 98 -2.23 -13.56 4.79
C VAL A 98 -2.48 -14.23 6.14
N HIS A 99 -3.73 -14.18 6.60
CA HIS A 99 -4.18 -15.00 7.73
C HIS A 99 -4.66 -16.37 7.24
N SER A 100 -5.58 -16.37 6.27
CA SER A 100 -6.06 -17.59 5.61
C SER A 100 -6.38 -17.30 4.14
N MET A 101 -6.19 -18.30 3.29
CA MET A 101 -6.43 -18.21 1.86
C MET A 101 -6.67 -19.61 1.31
N ASP A 102 -7.62 -19.73 0.38
CA ASP A 102 -7.88 -20.98 -0.31
C ASP A 102 -6.70 -21.39 -1.22
N PRO A 103 -6.49 -22.71 -1.44
CA PRO A 103 -5.36 -23.20 -2.23
C PRO A 103 -5.36 -22.73 -3.69
N TYR A 104 -6.53 -22.46 -4.26
CA TYR A 104 -6.65 -21.99 -5.63
C TYR A 104 -6.13 -20.55 -5.76
N SER A 105 -6.58 -19.65 -4.89
CA SER A 105 -6.09 -18.27 -4.83
C SER A 105 -4.61 -18.18 -4.47
N ARG A 106 -4.11 -19.15 -3.65
CA ARG A 106 -2.71 -19.21 -3.27
C ARG A 106 -1.77 -19.33 -4.46
N ARG A 107 -2.16 -20.03 -5.52
CA ARG A 107 -1.35 -20.17 -6.75
C ARG A 107 -1.03 -18.84 -7.40
N VAL A 108 -2.00 -17.90 -7.43
CA VAL A 108 -1.78 -16.53 -7.93
C VAL A 108 -0.81 -15.77 -7.04
N LEU A 109 -0.98 -15.85 -5.72
CA LEU A 109 -0.07 -15.18 -4.79
C LEU A 109 1.36 -15.70 -4.96
N ASP A 110 1.55 -17.02 -5.02
CA ASP A 110 2.87 -17.63 -5.18
C ASP A 110 3.52 -17.27 -6.53
N ASP A 111 2.73 -17.10 -7.59
CA ASP A 111 3.23 -16.62 -8.87
C ASP A 111 3.78 -15.19 -8.77
N TYR A 112 3.06 -14.25 -8.12
CA TYR A 112 3.55 -12.89 -7.88
C TYR A 112 4.77 -12.83 -6.96
N VAL A 113 4.85 -13.74 -5.98
CA VAL A 113 6.03 -13.88 -5.13
C VAL A 113 7.23 -14.36 -5.96
N SER A 114 7.03 -15.34 -6.83
CA SER A 114 8.08 -15.91 -7.68
C SER A 114 8.65 -14.91 -8.69
N THR A 115 7.80 -13.99 -9.16
CA THR A 115 8.19 -12.92 -10.10
C THR A 115 8.70 -11.65 -9.40
N GLY A 116 8.64 -11.60 -8.06
CA GLY A 116 9.28 -10.57 -7.24
C GLY A 116 8.46 -9.31 -7.01
N GLU A 117 7.22 -9.21 -7.53
CA GLU A 117 6.34 -8.09 -7.28
C GLU A 117 5.80 -8.07 -5.84
N VAL A 118 5.64 -9.26 -5.23
CA VAL A 118 4.99 -9.42 -3.93
C VAL A 118 5.93 -10.03 -2.89
N GLU A 119 5.91 -9.46 -1.68
CA GLU A 119 6.36 -10.09 -0.44
C GLU A 119 5.11 -10.56 0.33
N ALA A 120 4.94 -11.88 0.49
CA ALA A 120 3.82 -12.46 1.25
C ALA A 120 4.23 -12.71 2.71
N ILE A 121 3.42 -12.22 3.65
CA ILE A 121 3.63 -12.33 5.10
C ILE A 121 2.49 -13.14 5.70
N PHE A 122 2.79 -14.31 6.27
CA PHE A 122 1.80 -15.23 6.80
C PHE A 122 1.69 -15.17 8.32
N PHE A 123 0.46 -15.08 8.84
CA PHE A 123 0.15 -15.24 10.26
C PHE A 123 -0.02 -16.74 10.60
N THR A 124 1.08 -17.46 10.69
CA THR A 124 1.07 -18.93 10.74
C THR A 124 0.68 -19.54 12.07
N GLN A 125 0.71 -18.79 13.16
CA GLN A 125 0.51 -19.32 14.52
C GLN A 125 -0.82 -18.91 15.16
N GLN A 126 -1.70 -18.23 14.44
CA GLN A 126 -2.95 -17.72 14.98
C GLN A 126 -4.12 -18.51 14.37
N PRO A 127 -4.82 -19.35 15.16
CA PRO A 127 -5.93 -20.17 14.65
C PRO A 127 -7.18 -19.34 14.33
N ARG A 128 -7.28 -18.13 14.87
CA ARG A 128 -8.41 -17.21 14.65
C ARG A 128 -7.91 -15.84 14.23
N TYR A 129 -8.66 -15.20 13.34
CA TYR A 129 -8.41 -13.79 13.01
C TYR A 129 -8.89 -12.91 14.15
N GLU A 130 -7.95 -12.19 14.76
CA GLU A 130 -8.24 -11.20 15.77
C GLU A 130 -8.33 -9.78 15.16
N PRO A 131 -9.24 -8.90 15.61
CA PRO A 131 -9.34 -7.54 15.09
C PRO A 131 -8.01 -6.77 15.10
N ASN A 132 -7.14 -7.06 16.06
CA ASN A 132 -5.83 -6.43 16.19
C ASN A 132 -4.84 -6.82 15.08
N MET A 133 -5.07 -7.93 14.37
CA MET A 133 -4.18 -8.36 13.29
C MET A 133 -4.11 -7.35 12.16
N HIS A 134 -5.21 -6.66 11.85
CA HIS A 134 -5.19 -5.60 10.85
C HIS A 134 -4.28 -4.45 11.28
N SER A 135 -4.41 -3.99 12.51
CA SER A 135 -3.53 -2.94 13.06
C SER A 135 -2.08 -3.38 13.13
N THR A 136 -1.82 -4.63 13.50
CA THR A 136 -0.48 -5.21 13.52
C THR A 136 0.15 -5.25 12.13
N ALA A 137 -0.60 -5.69 11.11
CA ALA A 137 -0.14 -5.70 9.73
C ALA A 137 0.20 -4.28 9.23
N ILE A 138 -0.64 -3.28 9.56
CA ILE A 138 -0.38 -1.88 9.24
C ILE A 138 0.96 -1.41 9.83
N GLN A 139 1.19 -1.63 11.12
CA GLN A 139 2.40 -1.19 11.80
C GLN A 139 3.65 -1.93 11.28
N ASP A 140 3.57 -3.25 11.07
CA ASP A 140 4.67 -4.03 10.50
C ASP A 140 5.02 -3.53 9.09
N CYS A 141 4.01 -3.30 8.25
CA CYS A 141 4.22 -2.81 6.89
C CYS A 141 4.89 -1.43 6.86
N ILE A 142 4.48 -0.51 7.72
CA ILE A 142 5.13 0.80 7.86
C ILE A 142 6.59 0.64 8.25
N LEU A 143 6.89 -0.22 9.23
CA LEU A 143 8.25 -0.46 9.71
C LEU A 143 9.14 -1.07 8.61
N ARG A 144 8.64 -2.04 7.84
CA ARG A 144 9.34 -2.62 6.68
C ARG A 144 9.63 -1.56 5.62
N ASN A 145 8.67 -0.69 5.37
CA ASN A 145 8.76 0.32 4.30
C ASN A 145 9.59 1.55 4.65
N ARG A 146 9.93 1.82 5.92
CA ARG A 146 10.67 3.03 6.33
C ARG A 146 11.96 3.26 5.54
N TYR A 147 12.56 2.20 4.99
CA TYR A 147 13.81 2.25 4.22
C TYR A 147 13.71 1.60 2.85
N HIS A 148 12.55 1.01 2.55
CA HIS A 148 12.34 0.35 1.26
C HIS A 148 11.57 1.24 0.29
N SER A 149 10.63 2.04 0.76
CA SER A 149 9.73 2.81 -0.09
C SER A 149 9.66 4.27 0.32
N SER A 150 9.63 5.17 -0.66
CA SER A 150 9.41 6.59 -0.42
C SER A 150 7.97 6.87 -0.01
N TYR A 151 7.02 6.17 -0.60
CA TYR A 151 5.59 6.29 -0.34
C TYR A 151 4.93 4.91 -0.26
N LEU A 152 3.85 4.84 0.52
CA LEU A 152 3.15 3.60 0.81
C LEU A 152 1.64 3.80 0.72
N ILE A 153 0.98 3.01 -0.12
CA ILE A 153 -0.48 2.92 -0.20
C ILE A 153 -0.96 1.96 0.88
N MET A 154 -2.04 2.33 1.57
CA MET A 154 -2.75 1.47 2.51
C MET A 154 -4.16 1.25 1.97
N SER A 155 -4.51 0.02 1.57
CA SER A 155 -5.87 -0.29 1.09
C SER A 155 -6.30 -1.73 1.31
N ASP A 156 -7.60 -1.97 1.15
CA ASP A 156 -8.23 -3.29 1.22
C ASP A 156 -8.30 -3.95 -0.17
N LEU A 157 -8.60 -5.26 -0.19
CA LEU A 157 -8.63 -6.08 -1.41
C LEU A 157 -9.64 -5.58 -2.46
N ASP A 158 -10.72 -4.95 -2.03
CA ASP A 158 -11.82 -4.47 -2.85
C ASP A 158 -11.75 -2.96 -3.18
N GLU A 159 -10.56 -2.34 -3.01
CA GLU A 159 -10.35 -0.91 -3.20
C GLU A 159 -9.36 -0.59 -4.32
N ARG A 160 -9.74 0.33 -5.20
CA ARG A 160 -8.90 0.81 -6.32
C ARG A 160 -8.83 2.33 -6.26
N MET A 161 -7.65 2.88 -5.95
CA MET A 161 -7.40 4.32 -6.09
C MET A 161 -7.28 4.67 -7.56
N VAL A 162 -7.98 5.70 -7.98
CA VAL A 162 -7.92 6.22 -9.35
C VAL A 162 -7.59 7.71 -9.33
N THR A 163 -6.84 8.17 -10.34
CA THR A 163 -6.58 9.59 -10.56
C THR A 163 -7.73 10.23 -11.34
N GLY A 164 -7.93 11.52 -11.16
CA GLY A 164 -8.94 12.28 -11.92
C GLY A 164 -8.49 12.65 -13.32
N ASN A 165 -7.20 12.60 -13.59
CA ASN A 165 -6.59 12.90 -14.87
C ASN A 165 -6.13 11.60 -15.56
N ALA A 166 -6.59 11.35 -16.78
CA ALA A 166 -6.25 10.17 -17.56
C ALA A 166 -4.75 10.02 -17.88
N ASN A 167 -4.01 11.13 -17.90
CA ASN A 167 -2.57 11.13 -18.19
C ASN A 167 -1.70 11.09 -16.91
N GLU A 168 -2.32 10.88 -15.74
CA GLU A 168 -1.63 10.91 -14.46
C GLU A 168 -1.69 9.55 -13.77
N THR A 169 -0.53 9.05 -13.33
CA THR A 169 -0.44 7.86 -12.48
C THR A 169 -0.51 8.25 -11.00
N LEU A 170 -0.77 7.29 -10.11
CA LEU A 170 -0.67 7.56 -8.65
C LEU A 170 0.74 7.98 -8.24
N VAL A 171 1.76 7.41 -8.86
CA VAL A 171 3.15 7.84 -8.60
C VAL A 171 3.33 9.32 -8.95
N SER A 172 2.89 9.76 -10.14
CA SER A 172 3.03 11.16 -10.55
C SER A 172 2.23 12.11 -9.65
N LEU A 173 1.00 11.73 -9.28
CA LEU A 173 0.17 12.51 -8.35
C LEU A 173 0.83 12.63 -6.96
N VAL A 174 1.34 11.54 -6.41
CA VAL A 174 2.03 11.54 -5.11
C VAL A 174 3.27 12.42 -5.15
N LEU A 175 4.09 12.28 -6.20
CA LEU A 175 5.30 13.09 -6.37
C LEU A 175 4.98 14.58 -6.55
N SER A 176 3.91 14.93 -7.28
CA SER A 176 3.48 16.33 -7.46
C SER A 176 3.02 16.96 -6.14
N ILE A 177 2.32 16.20 -5.28
CA ILE A 177 1.80 16.74 -4.02
C ILE A 177 2.87 16.65 -2.91
N MET A 178 3.35 15.44 -2.60
CA MET A 178 4.23 15.21 -1.44
C MET A 178 5.69 15.55 -1.72
N GLY A 179 6.10 15.54 -2.98
CA GLY A 179 7.43 15.96 -3.40
C GLY A 179 7.61 17.48 -3.35
N GLN A 180 6.57 18.25 -3.68
CA GLN A 180 6.57 19.71 -3.65
C GLN A 180 6.27 20.28 -2.25
N HIS A 181 5.46 19.62 -1.45
CA HIS A 181 5.07 20.02 -0.09
C HIS A 181 5.80 19.20 0.96
N ARG A 182 6.94 19.71 1.42
CA ARG A 182 7.82 18.97 2.34
C ARG A 182 7.22 18.74 3.74
N ASP A 183 6.20 19.47 4.10
CA ASP A 183 5.43 19.35 5.34
C ASP A 183 4.34 18.26 5.28
N VAL A 184 4.00 17.74 4.10
CA VAL A 184 2.98 16.71 3.93
C VAL A 184 3.56 15.33 4.21
N GLY A 185 3.05 14.68 5.26
CA GLY A 185 3.41 13.30 5.65
C GLY A 185 2.48 12.24 5.06
N SER A 186 1.24 12.60 4.73
CA SER A 186 0.26 11.73 4.08
C SER A 186 -0.73 12.52 3.23
N ILE A 187 -1.30 11.84 2.23
CA ILE A 187 -2.45 12.34 1.46
C ILE A 187 -3.62 11.37 1.61
N THR A 188 -4.83 11.93 1.66
CA THR A 188 -6.06 11.18 1.88
C THR A 188 -6.98 11.28 0.67
N PHE A 189 -7.43 10.11 0.21
CA PHE A 189 -8.37 9.92 -0.87
C PHE A 189 -9.75 9.61 -0.32
N TRP A 190 -10.75 10.35 -0.75
CA TRP A 190 -12.14 10.06 -0.43
C TRP A 190 -12.63 8.82 -1.16
N THR A 191 -13.57 8.10 -0.56
CA THR A 191 -14.14 6.87 -1.13
C THR A 191 -15.48 7.14 -1.81
N ARG A 192 -15.68 6.49 -2.97
CA ARG A 192 -16.97 6.22 -3.61
C ARG A 192 -17.22 4.73 -3.61
N PHE A 193 -18.39 4.32 -3.17
CA PHE A 193 -18.78 2.91 -3.27
C PHE A 193 -19.20 2.57 -4.70
N VAL A 194 -18.71 1.46 -5.20
CA VAL A 194 -19.17 0.80 -6.41
C VAL A 194 -19.94 -0.45 -5.98
N ILE A 195 -21.19 -0.54 -6.38
CA ILE A 195 -22.06 -1.62 -5.94
C ILE A 195 -21.71 -2.90 -6.68
N ARG A 196 -21.18 -3.85 -5.94
CA ARG A 196 -20.83 -5.19 -6.42
C ARG A 196 -21.95 -6.16 -6.04
N THR A 197 -22.66 -6.70 -7.03
CA THR A 197 -23.84 -7.54 -6.84
C THR A 197 -23.58 -9.03 -6.97
N ALA A 198 -22.37 -9.43 -7.35
CA ALA A 198 -21.97 -10.83 -7.48
C ALA A 198 -20.56 -11.07 -6.90
N GLU A 199 -20.35 -12.26 -6.38
CA GLU A 199 -19.05 -12.74 -5.95
C GLU A 199 -18.27 -13.32 -7.13
N PRO A 200 -16.91 -13.31 -7.09
CA PRO A 200 -16.09 -13.98 -8.08
C PRO A 200 -16.42 -15.47 -8.15
N PRO A 201 -16.32 -16.10 -9.33
CA PRO A 201 -16.48 -17.54 -9.44
C PRO A 201 -15.33 -18.28 -8.74
N SER A 202 -15.58 -19.53 -8.36
CA SER A 202 -14.59 -20.38 -7.66
C SER A 202 -13.34 -20.66 -8.49
N THR A 203 -13.46 -20.68 -9.83
CA THR A 203 -12.37 -21.00 -10.76
C THR A 203 -12.36 -20.12 -11.98
N TYR A 204 -11.18 -19.95 -12.54
CA TYR A 204 -10.96 -19.26 -13.83
C TYR A 204 -11.20 -20.20 -15.02
N LYS A 205 -11.99 -19.77 -16.00
CA LYS A 205 -12.33 -20.52 -17.21
C LYS A 205 -12.00 -19.72 -18.49
N GLY A 206 -10.90 -18.96 -18.46
CA GLY A 206 -10.47 -18.16 -19.58
C GLY A 206 -11.15 -16.79 -19.67
N GLU A 207 -11.03 -16.16 -20.84
CA GLU A 207 -11.47 -14.78 -21.11
C GLU A 207 -12.94 -14.53 -20.74
N LYS A 208 -13.82 -15.50 -20.99
CA LYS A 208 -15.25 -15.39 -20.65
C LYS A 208 -15.46 -15.06 -19.17
N THR A 209 -14.69 -15.71 -18.29
CA THR A 209 -14.76 -15.43 -16.85
C THR A 209 -14.45 -13.97 -16.52
N LEU A 210 -13.46 -13.38 -17.18
CA LEU A 210 -13.13 -11.97 -16.96
C LEU A 210 -14.20 -11.03 -17.50
N ARG A 211 -14.76 -11.31 -18.66
CA ARG A 211 -15.83 -10.50 -19.25
C ARG A 211 -17.10 -10.48 -18.37
N GLU A 212 -17.36 -11.56 -17.66
CA GLU A 212 -18.55 -11.72 -16.82
C GLU A 212 -18.33 -11.32 -15.35
N HIS A 213 -17.08 -11.32 -14.84
CA HIS A 213 -16.82 -11.22 -13.41
C HIS A 213 -15.72 -10.24 -13.00
N LEU A 214 -14.95 -9.66 -13.92
CA LEU A 214 -13.89 -8.69 -13.57
C LEU A 214 -14.55 -7.43 -12.95
N PRO A 215 -14.34 -7.15 -11.65
CA PRO A 215 -15.10 -6.11 -10.96
C PRO A 215 -15.03 -4.73 -11.60
N THR A 216 -13.85 -4.30 -12.04
CA THR A 216 -13.65 -2.99 -12.69
C THR A 216 -14.35 -2.88 -14.06
N LEU A 217 -14.62 -4.00 -14.72
CA LEU A 217 -15.34 -4.04 -15.99
C LEU A 217 -16.86 -4.11 -15.80
N VAL A 218 -17.31 -4.91 -14.81
CA VAL A 218 -18.72 -5.31 -14.69
C VAL A 218 -19.52 -4.36 -13.80
N PHE A 219 -18.88 -3.78 -12.77
CA PHE A 219 -19.59 -2.94 -11.80
C PHE A 219 -19.25 -1.47 -11.98
N ASP A 220 -20.26 -0.67 -12.24
CA ASP A 220 -20.13 0.77 -12.48
C ASP A 220 -21.18 1.63 -11.72
N ASN A 221 -22.17 1.00 -11.09
CA ASN A 221 -23.14 1.72 -10.25
C ASN A 221 -22.44 2.28 -9.01
N THR A 222 -22.22 3.59 -9.00
CA THR A 222 -21.28 4.27 -8.10
C THR A 222 -21.97 5.42 -7.37
N THR A 223 -21.68 5.59 -6.06
CA THR A 223 -22.15 6.72 -5.28
C THR A 223 -21.51 8.02 -5.77
N LEU A 224 -22.31 9.10 -5.88
CA LEU A 224 -21.79 10.43 -6.25
C LEU A 224 -21.17 11.16 -5.08
N THR A 225 -21.79 11.06 -3.92
CA THR A 225 -21.32 11.68 -2.68
C THR A 225 -20.14 10.90 -2.12
N LYS A 226 -19.14 11.63 -1.58
CA LYS A 226 -18.10 11.04 -0.78
C LYS A 226 -18.72 10.36 0.44
N ALA A 227 -18.33 9.14 0.72
CA ALA A 227 -18.76 8.47 1.94
C ALA A 227 -18.05 9.13 3.14
N GLN A 228 -18.82 9.66 4.08
CA GLN A 228 -18.26 10.21 5.31
C GLN A 228 -17.56 9.09 6.09
N ASN A 229 -16.37 9.41 6.63
CA ASN A 229 -15.51 8.49 7.39
C ASN A 229 -14.92 7.31 6.60
N PHE A 230 -15.14 7.24 5.29
CA PHE A 230 -14.49 6.25 4.43
C PHE A 230 -13.46 6.95 3.54
N TYR A 231 -12.20 6.68 3.80
CA TYR A 231 -11.08 7.21 3.04
C TYR A 231 -9.87 6.30 3.19
N LYS A 232 -8.93 6.42 2.25
CA LYS A 232 -7.66 5.70 2.29
C LYS A 232 -6.51 6.66 2.09
N ILE A 233 -5.34 6.24 2.51
CA ILE A 233 -4.17 7.09 2.59
C ILE A 233 -3.02 6.56 1.76
N ILE A 234 -2.23 7.50 1.24
CA ILE A 234 -0.85 7.27 0.82
C ILE A 234 0.03 8.07 1.77
N LEU A 235 1.03 7.46 2.34
CA LEU A 235 1.88 8.07 3.36
C LEU A 235 3.37 7.93 3.03
N ASN A 236 4.17 8.79 3.67
CA ASN A 236 5.62 8.66 3.68
C ASN A 236 6.04 7.92 4.97
N PRO A 237 6.53 6.65 4.90
CA PRO A 237 6.76 5.82 6.08
C PRO A 237 7.71 6.43 7.11
N PRO A 238 8.81 7.13 6.74
CA PRO A 238 9.67 7.86 7.68
C PRO A 238 8.99 9.00 8.45
N ARG A 239 7.85 9.52 7.99
CA ARG A 239 7.17 10.69 8.58
C ARG A 239 6.05 10.33 9.56
N VAL A 240 5.73 9.04 9.70
CA VAL A 240 4.61 8.58 10.53
C VAL A 240 5.09 7.68 11.66
N LEU A 241 4.41 7.75 12.80
CA LEU A 241 4.67 6.90 13.97
C LEU A 241 3.57 5.88 14.17
N ASP A 242 2.32 6.34 14.18
CA ASP A 242 1.15 5.51 14.41
C ASP A 242 0.08 5.79 13.34
N VAL A 243 -0.46 4.70 12.79
CA VAL A 243 -1.42 4.73 11.68
C VAL A 243 -2.54 3.73 11.94
N SER A 244 -3.76 4.17 11.78
CA SER A 244 -4.95 3.32 11.76
C SER A 244 -5.38 3.00 10.33
N ILE A 245 -6.43 2.19 10.18
CA ILE A 245 -6.94 1.72 8.89
C ILE A 245 -7.18 2.84 7.86
N HIS A 246 -7.54 4.04 8.35
CA HIS A 246 -7.97 5.13 7.48
C HIS A 246 -7.14 6.41 7.61
N ARG A 247 -6.30 6.54 8.63
CA ARG A 247 -5.61 7.81 8.92
C ARG A 247 -4.28 7.60 9.65
N VAL A 248 -3.42 8.60 9.52
CA VAL A 248 -2.25 8.75 10.40
C VAL A 248 -2.73 9.36 11.71
N ASN A 249 -2.50 8.66 12.82
CA ASN A 249 -2.85 9.13 14.16
C ASN A 249 -1.74 10.02 14.73
N VAL A 250 -0.46 9.66 14.47
CA VAL A 250 0.70 10.39 14.98
C VAL A 250 1.76 10.52 13.89
N PHE A 251 2.17 11.75 13.60
CA PHE A 251 3.31 12.06 12.75
C PHE A 251 4.61 12.16 13.57
N LEU A 252 5.74 11.88 12.92
CA LEU A 252 7.08 12.12 13.47
C LEU A 252 7.54 13.54 13.08
N GLY A 253 7.38 14.51 13.98
CA GLY A 253 7.68 15.91 13.70
C GLY A 253 6.47 16.69 13.16
N ASN A 254 6.73 17.83 12.53
CA ASN A 254 5.70 18.77 12.10
C ASN A 254 5.12 18.42 10.72
N TYR A 255 4.77 17.15 10.50
CA TYR A 255 4.13 16.72 9.27
C TYR A 255 2.61 16.73 9.40
N THR A 256 1.94 16.90 8.26
CA THR A 256 0.49 17.03 8.18
C THR A 256 -0.11 16.04 7.20
N ASN A 257 -1.41 15.84 7.31
CA ASN A 257 -2.21 15.13 6.31
C ASN A 257 -2.87 16.13 5.36
N ARG A 258 -2.91 15.80 4.07
CA ARG A 258 -3.62 16.60 3.08
C ARG A 258 -4.73 15.79 2.42
N PHE A 259 -5.97 16.26 2.53
CA PHE A 259 -7.08 15.72 1.75
C PHE A 259 -6.98 16.22 0.31
N ILE A 260 -7.06 15.31 -0.65
CA ILE A 260 -7.09 15.70 -2.06
C ILE A 260 -8.54 15.87 -2.54
N PRO A 261 -8.81 16.78 -3.49
CA PRO A 261 -10.13 16.89 -4.07
C PRO A 261 -10.46 15.63 -4.89
N MET A 262 -11.75 15.25 -4.92
CA MET A 262 -12.18 14.07 -5.69
C MET A 262 -11.95 14.21 -7.20
N SER A 263 -11.81 15.43 -7.69
CA SER A 263 -11.39 15.70 -9.07
C SER A 263 -9.95 15.34 -9.37
N ALA A 264 -9.08 15.29 -8.35
CA ALA A 264 -7.69 14.84 -8.50
C ALA A 264 -7.55 13.32 -8.33
N GLY A 265 -8.43 12.71 -7.53
CA GLY A 265 -8.44 11.27 -7.35
C GLY A 265 -9.37 10.82 -6.24
N TYR A 266 -9.77 9.56 -6.27
CA TYR A 266 -10.63 8.95 -5.27
C TYR A 266 -10.46 7.43 -5.23
N VAL A 267 -10.99 6.79 -4.18
CA VAL A 267 -11.05 5.34 -4.04
C VAL A 267 -12.36 4.82 -4.65
N ARG A 268 -12.29 3.86 -5.54
CA ARG A 268 -13.42 3.02 -5.95
C ARG A 268 -13.43 1.80 -5.02
N HIS A 269 -14.44 1.72 -4.16
CA HIS A 269 -14.59 0.63 -3.20
C HIS A 269 -15.72 -0.31 -3.67
N TYR A 270 -15.33 -1.46 -4.21
CA TYR A 270 -16.25 -2.47 -4.78
C TYR A 270 -16.88 -3.30 -3.67
N ARG A 271 -18.03 -2.83 -3.14
CA ARG A 271 -18.66 -3.41 -1.96
C ARG A 271 -19.97 -4.11 -2.30
N ASN A 272 -20.12 -5.32 -1.76
CA ASN A 272 -21.42 -5.99 -1.79
C ASN A 272 -22.29 -5.43 -0.65
N PRO A 273 -23.42 -4.75 -0.96
CA PRO A 273 -24.27 -4.10 0.03
C PRO A 273 -25.05 -5.09 0.90
N PHE A 274 -25.11 -6.36 0.50
CA PHE A 274 -25.93 -7.38 1.16
C PHE A 274 -25.12 -8.33 2.05
N LEU A 275 -23.81 -8.12 2.17
CA LEU A 275 -22.92 -9.02 2.92
C LEU A 275 -22.29 -8.36 4.16
N GLY A 276 -22.25 -9.16 5.24
CA GLY A 276 -21.55 -8.84 6.48
C GLY A 276 -22.09 -7.62 7.21
N ALA A 277 -21.31 -7.09 8.15
CA ALA A 277 -21.67 -5.92 8.95
C ALA A 277 -21.94 -4.66 8.11
N PHE A 278 -21.40 -4.58 6.91
CA PHE A 278 -21.64 -3.46 5.99
C PHE A 278 -23.13 -3.34 5.63
N SER A 279 -23.82 -4.45 5.42
CA SER A 279 -25.25 -4.47 5.06
C SER A 279 -26.15 -3.85 6.13
N THR A 280 -25.79 -4.00 7.40
CA THR A 280 -26.62 -3.54 8.53
C THR A 280 -26.20 -2.19 9.09
N SER A 281 -24.93 -1.82 8.98
CA SER A 281 -24.40 -0.60 9.60
C SER A 281 -24.17 0.54 8.62
N THR A 282 -23.67 0.24 7.44
CA THR A 282 -23.18 1.26 6.51
C THR A 282 -24.08 1.44 5.30
N TRP A 283 -24.58 0.34 4.75
CA TRP A 283 -25.41 0.38 3.55
C TRP A 283 -26.69 1.22 3.71
N PRO A 284 -27.46 1.11 4.81
CA PRO A 284 -28.66 1.94 4.98
C PRO A 284 -28.36 3.44 4.95
N ILE A 285 -27.21 3.87 5.50
CA ILE A 285 -26.80 5.28 5.50
C ILE A 285 -26.47 5.73 4.06
N ILE A 286 -25.80 4.89 3.30
CA ILE A 286 -25.44 5.18 1.91
C ILE A 286 -26.68 5.21 1.03
N GLU A 287 -27.58 4.26 1.19
CA GLU A 287 -28.83 4.15 0.43
C GLU A 287 -29.73 5.37 0.68
N MET A 288 -29.86 5.80 1.92
CA MET A 288 -30.65 6.98 2.29
C MET A 288 -30.05 8.30 1.82
N SER A 289 -28.73 8.40 1.78
CA SER A 289 -28.00 9.64 1.41
C SER A 289 -27.59 9.68 -0.07
N GLY A 290 -27.75 8.57 -0.80
CA GLY A 290 -27.01 8.31 -2.02
C GLY A 290 -27.76 8.63 -3.31
N THR A 291 -27.22 9.54 -4.08
CA THR A 291 -27.42 9.56 -5.52
C THR A 291 -26.40 8.62 -6.16
N PHE A 292 -26.87 7.67 -6.95
CA PHE A 292 -26.03 6.74 -7.69
C PHE A 292 -25.98 7.14 -9.17
N ARG A 293 -24.84 6.90 -9.81
CA ARG A 293 -24.68 7.02 -11.27
C ARG A 293 -23.79 5.90 -11.81
N THR A 294 -23.96 5.60 -13.07
CA THR A 294 -23.03 4.78 -13.84
C THR A 294 -21.73 5.54 -14.03
N ILE A 295 -20.66 5.11 -13.32
CA ILE A 295 -19.31 5.66 -13.44
C ILE A 295 -18.39 4.50 -13.74
N LYS A 296 -17.99 4.38 -15.00
CA LYS A 296 -17.08 3.32 -15.44
C LYS A 296 -15.69 3.48 -14.82
N TYR A 297 -14.96 2.39 -14.76
CA TYR A 297 -13.52 2.42 -14.51
C TYR A 297 -12.83 3.24 -15.62
N PRO A 298 -11.69 3.92 -15.36
CA PRO A 298 -10.99 4.72 -16.37
C PRO A 298 -10.75 3.96 -17.68
N GLU A 299 -11.40 4.40 -18.76
CA GLU A 299 -11.43 3.67 -20.06
C GLU A 299 -10.02 3.49 -20.65
N HIS A 300 -9.13 4.49 -20.47
CA HIS A 300 -7.75 4.43 -20.95
C HIS A 300 -6.92 3.31 -20.32
N LEU A 301 -7.31 2.81 -19.14
CA LEU A 301 -6.63 1.72 -18.43
C LEU A 301 -7.33 0.37 -18.60
N MET A 302 -8.63 0.37 -18.95
CA MET A 302 -9.44 -0.85 -18.89
C MET A 302 -8.91 -1.95 -19.80
N SER A 303 -8.55 -1.61 -21.03
CA SER A 303 -8.02 -2.58 -21.99
C SER A 303 -6.71 -3.21 -21.50
N GLN A 304 -5.79 -2.40 -20.99
CA GLN A 304 -4.50 -2.88 -20.49
C GLN A 304 -4.67 -3.69 -19.21
N LEU A 305 -5.55 -3.25 -18.30
CA LEU A 305 -5.87 -4.00 -17.08
C LEU A 305 -6.42 -5.38 -17.41
N PHE A 306 -7.41 -5.44 -18.31
CA PHE A 306 -8.00 -6.69 -18.76
C PHE A 306 -6.95 -7.65 -19.31
N GLN A 307 -6.11 -7.18 -20.23
CA GLN A 307 -5.04 -7.98 -20.84
C GLN A 307 -4.00 -8.47 -19.83
N ASN A 308 -3.64 -7.62 -18.87
CA ASN A 308 -2.67 -7.99 -17.84
C ASN A 308 -3.23 -9.06 -16.92
N VAL A 309 -4.47 -8.87 -16.42
CA VAL A 309 -5.18 -9.85 -15.59
C VAL A 309 -5.31 -11.18 -16.35
N GLN A 310 -5.75 -11.15 -17.61
CA GLN A 310 -5.88 -12.35 -18.44
C GLN A 310 -4.54 -13.08 -18.57
N ARG A 311 -3.48 -12.37 -18.96
CA ARG A 311 -2.15 -12.95 -19.13
C ARG A 311 -1.63 -13.62 -17.85
N ARG A 312 -1.85 -12.99 -16.69
CA ARG A 312 -1.45 -13.55 -15.39
C ARG A 312 -2.21 -14.82 -15.09
N LEU A 313 -3.53 -14.80 -15.23
CA LEU A 313 -4.39 -15.94 -14.92
C LEU A 313 -4.21 -17.09 -15.91
N ASP A 314 -4.04 -16.82 -17.19
CA ASP A 314 -3.72 -17.85 -18.21
C ASP A 314 -2.41 -18.56 -17.86
N ARG A 315 -1.39 -17.81 -17.39
CA ARG A 315 -0.12 -18.39 -16.95
C ARG A 315 -0.29 -19.30 -15.72
N VAL A 316 -1.01 -18.83 -14.70
CA VAL A 316 -1.17 -19.54 -13.42
C VAL A 316 -2.05 -20.78 -13.57
N TYR A 317 -3.11 -20.67 -14.38
CA TYR A 317 -4.15 -21.70 -14.49
C TYR A 317 -4.14 -22.44 -15.83
N LYS A 318 -3.04 -22.36 -16.59
CA LYS A 318 -2.91 -23.00 -17.91
C LYS A 318 -3.32 -24.47 -17.93
N ASN A 319 -2.87 -25.25 -16.94
CA ASN A 319 -3.18 -26.68 -16.87
C ASN A 319 -4.67 -26.94 -16.63
N ASP A 320 -5.33 -26.12 -15.84
CA ASP A 320 -6.76 -26.22 -15.55
C ASP A 320 -7.59 -25.91 -16.80
N LEU A 321 -7.14 -24.98 -17.63
CA LEU A 321 -7.80 -24.64 -18.90
C LEU A 321 -7.73 -25.77 -19.92
N VAL A 322 -6.60 -26.49 -19.97
CA VAL A 322 -6.43 -27.64 -20.89
C VAL A 322 -7.37 -28.77 -20.49
N ILE A 323 -7.46 -29.10 -19.18
CA ILE A 323 -8.34 -30.15 -18.67
C ILE A 323 -9.80 -29.84 -18.98
N ASN A 324 -10.24 -28.61 -18.80
CA ASN A 324 -11.62 -28.19 -19.07
C ASN A 324 -11.97 -28.21 -20.57
N SER A 325 -10.99 -28.06 -21.47
CA SER A 325 -11.20 -28.13 -22.91
C SER A 325 -11.30 -29.54 -23.48
N THR A 326 -10.86 -30.54 -22.69
CA THR A 326 -10.84 -31.96 -23.09
C THR A 326 -12.02 -32.78 -22.54
N GLN A 327 -12.85 -32.23 -21.67
CA GLN A 327 -14.09 -32.87 -21.25
C GLN A 327 -15.19 -32.56 -22.27
N PRO A 328 -15.79 -33.57 -22.93
CA PRO A 328 -16.96 -33.35 -23.79
C PRO A 328 -18.16 -32.93 -22.91
N ASN A 329 -18.94 -31.99 -23.45
CA ASN A 329 -20.19 -31.49 -22.85
C ASN A 329 -21.21 -32.62 -22.66
#